data_15aa9b217e0c5dce75652e0596953bc2
#
_entry.id   15aa9b217e0c5dce75652e0596953bc2
#
_cell.length_a   1.000
_cell.length_b   1.000
_cell.length_c   1.000
_cell.angle_alpha   90.00
_cell.angle_beta   90.00
_cell.angle_gamma   90.00
#
_symmetry.space_group_name_H-M   'P 1'
#
loop_
_entity.id
_entity.type
_entity.pdbx_description
1 polymer ?
#
loop_
_entity_poly.entity_id
_entity_poly.type
_entity_poly.pdbx_seq_one_letter_code
_entity_poly.pdbx_strand_id
1 'polypeptide(L)'
;MANLDLTKYGITGTTEIVHNPSYEMLFEEETKPELTGYEKGQVTELGAVNVMTGVYTGRSPKDKYIVVDENSKDTVWWTSDEYKNDNHPMTEQTWSAVKDIAKKELCNKRLFVVDAFCGANKDTRMAIRFIVEVAWQAHFVTNMFIKPTAEELANFEPDFVVYNASKAKVENYKELGLNSETCVAFNITSKEQVIINTWYGGEMKKGMFSMMNYFLPLKGMASMHCSANTDKEGKNTAIFFGLSGTGKTTLSTDPKRLLIGDDEHGWDDNGVFNFEGGCYAKVINLDKDSEPDIYNAIKRNALLENVTVDAEGKIDFADKSVTENTRVSYPINHIQNIVRPISSAPAAKNVIFLSADAFGVLPPVSILTPEQTQYYFLSGFTAKLAGTERGITEPTPPSLHASARPSWSCTPPSMLRSWSRRCRRAALRLIWSTPAGTAPASASPSRIPAASSTPS
;
A
#
# COMPACT_ATOMS: atom_id res chain seq x y z
N MET A 1 -10.82 1.77 -29.72
CA MET A 1 -10.43 2.67 -28.62
C MET A 1 -9.68 3.85 -29.21
N ALA A 2 -9.99 5.08 -28.84
CA ALA A 2 -9.20 6.24 -29.28
C ALA A 2 -7.76 6.05 -28.79
N ASN A 3 -6.77 6.33 -29.67
CA ASN A 3 -5.36 6.28 -29.26
C ASN A 3 -5.17 7.29 -28.11
N LEU A 4 -4.70 6.80 -26.96
CA LEU A 4 -4.39 7.65 -25.83
C LEU A 4 -3.27 8.63 -26.21
N ASP A 5 -3.53 9.92 -26.05
CA ASP A 5 -2.54 10.96 -26.33
C ASP A 5 -1.81 11.37 -25.03
N LEU A 6 -0.50 11.12 -24.96
CA LEU A 6 0.34 11.49 -23.83
C LEU A 6 0.99 12.88 -23.98
N THR A 7 0.81 13.56 -25.11
CA THR A 7 1.39 14.89 -25.34
C THR A 7 0.85 15.93 -24.35
N LYS A 8 -0.41 15.79 -23.94
CA LYS A 8 -1.02 16.62 -22.88
C LYS A 8 -0.30 16.53 -21.54
N TYR A 9 0.43 15.44 -21.30
CA TYR A 9 1.27 15.24 -20.12
C TYR A 9 2.73 15.64 -20.34
N GLY A 10 3.06 16.16 -21.53
CA GLY A 10 4.40 16.55 -21.93
C GLY A 10 5.30 15.36 -22.30
N ILE A 11 4.73 14.20 -22.61
CA ILE A 11 5.44 13.00 -23.08
C ILE A 11 5.22 12.90 -24.59
N THR A 12 6.31 12.98 -25.36
CA THR A 12 6.29 13.01 -26.83
C THR A 12 7.13 11.89 -27.43
N GLY A 13 6.93 11.59 -28.71
CA GLY A 13 7.75 10.63 -29.46
C GLY A 13 7.56 9.17 -29.00
N THR A 14 6.46 8.84 -28.31
CA THR A 14 6.17 7.47 -27.89
C THR A 14 6.06 6.56 -29.12
N THR A 15 6.82 5.45 -29.10
CA THR A 15 6.80 4.49 -30.20
C THR A 15 5.56 3.61 -30.17
N GLU A 16 5.08 3.32 -28.97
CA GLU A 16 3.86 2.56 -28.70
C GLU A 16 3.33 2.89 -27.31
N ILE A 17 2.01 2.92 -27.14
CA ILE A 17 1.34 3.01 -25.86
C ILE A 17 0.49 1.75 -25.67
N VAL A 18 0.90 0.92 -24.70
CA VAL A 18 0.14 -0.24 -24.27
C VAL A 18 -0.81 0.19 -23.15
N HIS A 19 -2.08 0.46 -23.54
CA HIS A 19 -3.07 1.03 -22.63
C HIS A 19 -3.94 -0.06 -22.01
N ASN A 20 -3.97 -0.13 -20.69
CA ASN A 20 -4.73 -1.11 -19.90
C ASN A 20 -4.51 -2.56 -20.37
N PRO A 21 -3.25 -3.04 -20.40
CA PRO A 21 -2.95 -4.39 -20.88
C PRO A 21 -3.68 -5.47 -20.08
N SER A 22 -4.03 -6.57 -20.76
CA SER A 22 -4.53 -7.77 -20.09
C SER A 22 -3.42 -8.46 -19.30
N TYR A 23 -3.78 -9.35 -18.36
CA TYR A 23 -2.80 -10.15 -17.63
C TYR A 23 -1.97 -11.05 -18.55
N GLU A 24 -2.59 -11.57 -19.63
CA GLU A 24 -1.90 -12.37 -20.63
C GLU A 24 -0.82 -11.56 -21.34
N MET A 25 -1.18 -10.36 -21.79
CA MET A 25 -0.22 -9.45 -22.41
C MET A 25 0.89 -9.04 -21.43
N LEU A 26 0.56 -8.70 -20.19
CA LEU A 26 1.57 -8.36 -19.18
C LEU A 26 2.54 -9.51 -18.93
N PHE A 27 2.04 -10.73 -18.80
CA PHE A 27 2.88 -11.91 -18.63
C PHE A 27 3.82 -12.13 -19.83
N GLU A 28 3.31 -12.02 -21.06
CA GLU A 28 4.12 -12.13 -22.26
C GLU A 28 5.19 -11.04 -22.30
N GLU A 29 4.83 -9.80 -21.96
CA GLU A 29 5.74 -8.65 -21.99
C GLU A 29 6.85 -8.74 -20.95
N GLU A 30 6.55 -9.13 -19.71
CA GLU A 30 7.50 -9.16 -18.61
C GLU A 30 8.40 -10.41 -18.60
N THR A 31 8.06 -11.44 -19.37
CA THR A 31 8.83 -12.69 -19.47
C THR A 31 9.55 -12.88 -20.80
N LYS A 32 9.57 -11.88 -21.67
CA LYS A 32 10.25 -11.93 -22.96
C LYS A 32 11.71 -12.36 -22.80
N PRO A 33 12.20 -13.29 -23.64
CA PRO A 33 13.60 -13.79 -23.54
C PRO A 33 14.67 -12.73 -23.67
N GLU A 34 14.42 -11.69 -24.48
CA GLU A 34 15.34 -10.58 -24.75
C GLU A 34 15.47 -9.59 -23.60
N LEU A 35 14.57 -9.59 -22.62
CA LEU A 35 14.67 -8.73 -21.46
C LEU A 35 15.84 -9.12 -20.58
N THR A 36 16.48 -8.11 -19.99
CA THR A 36 17.65 -8.26 -19.12
C THR A 36 17.52 -7.42 -17.85
N GLY A 37 18.32 -7.73 -16.85
CA GLY A 37 18.35 -6.95 -15.60
C GLY A 37 17.01 -6.93 -14.90
N TYR A 38 16.65 -5.78 -14.38
CA TYR A 38 15.43 -5.60 -13.57
C TYR A 38 14.12 -5.50 -14.38
N GLU A 39 14.20 -5.52 -15.70
CA GLU A 39 13.00 -5.59 -16.56
C GLU A 39 12.47 -6.99 -16.71
N LYS A 40 13.36 -7.99 -16.53
CA LYS A 40 13.04 -9.40 -16.80
C LYS A 40 12.34 -10.05 -15.62
N GLY A 41 11.15 -10.57 -15.89
CA GLY A 41 10.45 -11.46 -14.99
C GLY A 41 10.85 -12.92 -15.19
N GLN A 42 10.93 -13.69 -14.12
CA GLN A 42 11.16 -15.12 -14.10
C GLN A 42 9.87 -15.86 -13.71
N VAL A 43 9.44 -16.79 -14.54
CA VAL A 43 8.28 -17.63 -14.24
C VAL A 43 8.65 -18.65 -13.17
N THR A 44 7.79 -18.77 -12.15
CA THR A 44 7.99 -19.70 -11.04
C THR A 44 7.22 -21.00 -11.20
N GLU A 45 7.54 -22.02 -10.43
CA GLU A 45 6.84 -23.32 -10.40
C GLU A 45 5.34 -23.17 -10.04
N LEU A 46 4.96 -22.12 -9.33
CA LEU A 46 3.57 -21.82 -8.98
C LEU A 46 2.83 -21.01 -10.08
N GLY A 47 3.51 -20.66 -11.17
CA GLY A 47 2.95 -19.90 -12.29
C GLY A 47 2.93 -18.38 -12.09
N ALA A 48 3.35 -17.87 -10.94
CA ALA A 48 3.58 -16.45 -10.70
C ALA A 48 4.87 -15.99 -11.37
N VAL A 49 4.99 -14.70 -11.66
CA VAL A 49 6.23 -14.10 -12.13
C VAL A 49 6.99 -13.47 -10.96
N ASN A 50 8.29 -13.68 -10.89
CA ASN A 50 9.18 -13.05 -9.93
C ASN A 50 10.05 -12.00 -10.62
N VAL A 51 10.20 -10.83 -9.99
CA VAL A 51 11.02 -9.71 -10.48
C VAL A 51 11.97 -9.21 -9.39
N MET A 52 13.05 -8.60 -9.82
CA MET A 52 13.99 -7.95 -8.92
C MET A 52 13.83 -6.43 -8.99
N THR A 53 13.76 -5.77 -7.85
CA THR A 53 13.56 -4.31 -7.78
C THR A 53 14.88 -3.54 -7.58
N GLY A 54 16.01 -4.19 -7.75
CA GLY A 54 17.33 -3.59 -7.70
C GLY A 54 17.78 -3.23 -6.28
N VAL A 55 18.46 -2.10 -6.16
CA VAL A 55 19.01 -1.61 -4.89
C VAL A 55 17.91 -1.29 -3.87
N TYR A 56 16.72 -0.90 -4.36
CA TYR A 56 15.59 -0.52 -3.51
C TYR A 56 14.64 -1.71 -3.38
N THR A 57 14.79 -2.48 -2.34
CA THR A 57 13.88 -3.59 -2.00
C THR A 57 12.75 -3.17 -1.04
N GLY A 58 12.61 -1.86 -0.80
CA GLY A 58 11.61 -1.23 0.04
C GLY A 58 11.47 0.24 -0.32
N ARG A 59 10.50 0.93 0.29
CA ARG A 59 10.29 2.37 0.09
C ARG A 59 11.48 3.19 0.58
N SER A 60 11.64 4.38 0.00
CA SER A 60 12.66 5.36 0.42
C SER A 60 12.01 6.61 1.03
N PRO A 61 11.58 6.57 2.30
CA PRO A 61 10.89 7.68 2.92
C PRO A 61 11.77 8.94 3.03
N LYS A 62 13.10 8.79 3.07
CA LYS A 62 14.04 9.91 3.06
C LYS A 62 14.06 10.69 1.75
N ASP A 63 13.61 10.06 0.66
CA ASP A 63 13.55 10.64 -0.68
C ASP A 63 12.11 11.00 -1.09
N LYS A 64 11.18 11.05 -0.11
CA LYS A 64 9.79 11.47 -0.31
C LYS A 64 9.66 12.97 -0.10
N TYR A 65 9.09 13.66 -1.08
CA TYR A 65 8.92 15.12 -1.06
C TYR A 65 7.49 15.51 -1.42
N ILE A 66 7.02 16.63 -0.86
CA ILE A 66 5.73 17.24 -1.21
C ILE A 66 5.96 18.70 -1.52
N VAL A 67 5.38 19.19 -2.61
CA VAL A 67 5.48 20.60 -3.01
C VAL A 67 4.79 21.48 -1.97
N VAL A 68 5.47 22.55 -1.57
CA VAL A 68 4.92 23.58 -0.69
C VAL A 68 4.30 24.68 -1.53
N ASP A 69 3.00 24.82 -1.44
CA ASP A 69 2.22 25.86 -2.11
C ASP A 69 1.08 26.38 -1.19
N GLU A 70 0.25 27.26 -1.70
CA GLU A 70 -0.86 27.85 -0.93
C GLU A 70 -1.87 26.83 -0.41
N ASN A 71 -2.04 25.68 -1.07
CA ASN A 71 -2.97 24.63 -0.67
C ASN A 71 -2.34 23.65 0.35
N SER A 72 -1.05 23.37 0.20
CA SER A 72 -0.36 22.35 0.97
C SER A 72 0.28 22.87 2.26
N LYS A 73 0.71 24.15 2.30
CA LYS A 73 1.50 24.73 3.38
C LYS A 73 0.89 24.57 4.77
N ASP A 74 -0.44 24.72 4.90
CA ASP A 74 -1.17 24.68 6.18
C ASP A 74 -1.89 23.36 6.43
N THR A 75 -1.94 22.45 5.45
CA THR A 75 -2.71 21.21 5.52
C THR A 75 -1.85 19.96 5.59
N VAL A 76 -0.64 19.99 5.05
CA VAL A 76 0.33 18.91 5.17
C VAL A 76 1.02 18.94 6.53
N TRP A 77 1.21 17.78 7.10
CA TRP A 77 1.99 17.64 8.31
C TRP A 77 3.47 17.52 7.97
N TRP A 78 4.15 18.67 7.94
CA TRP A 78 5.55 18.77 7.55
C TRP A 78 6.50 18.18 8.60
N THR A 79 7.61 17.62 8.13
CA THR A 79 8.72 17.27 9.01
C THR A 79 9.33 18.51 9.64
N SER A 80 9.66 18.44 10.92
CA SER A 80 10.33 19.52 11.66
C SER A 80 11.30 18.94 12.68
N ASP A 81 12.06 19.79 13.36
CA ASP A 81 12.95 19.32 14.41
C ASP A 81 12.21 18.75 15.62
N GLU A 82 11.03 19.29 15.91
CA GLU A 82 10.15 18.81 16.98
C GLU A 82 9.40 17.53 16.57
N TYR A 83 8.97 17.43 15.31
CA TYR A 83 8.15 16.32 14.81
C TYR A 83 8.75 15.72 13.55
N LYS A 84 9.64 14.74 13.71
CA LYS A 84 10.22 14.02 12.56
C LYS A 84 9.18 13.13 11.89
N ASN A 85 9.01 13.30 10.58
CA ASN A 85 8.22 12.44 9.71
C ASN A 85 8.80 12.48 8.28
N ASP A 86 8.18 11.76 7.35
CA ASP A 86 8.70 11.58 6.00
C ASP A 86 8.09 12.57 4.96
N ASN A 87 7.41 13.65 5.41
CA ASN A 87 6.88 14.66 4.50
C ASN A 87 7.87 15.81 4.36
N HIS A 88 8.87 15.63 3.50
CA HIS A 88 9.89 16.65 3.25
C HIS A 88 9.33 17.73 2.32
N PRO A 89 9.52 19.03 2.63
CA PRO A 89 9.09 20.10 1.76
C PRO A 89 9.93 20.17 0.48
N MET A 90 9.30 20.51 -0.64
CA MET A 90 9.93 20.74 -1.93
C MET A 90 9.43 22.07 -2.53
N THR A 91 10.31 22.82 -3.16
CA THR A 91 9.92 24.04 -3.88
C THR A 91 9.28 23.69 -5.23
N GLU A 92 8.45 24.58 -5.77
CA GLU A 92 7.87 24.43 -7.10
C GLU A 92 8.94 24.39 -8.20
N GLN A 93 10.05 25.10 -8.00
CA GLN A 93 11.18 25.07 -8.95
C GLN A 93 11.85 23.68 -8.97
N THR A 94 12.10 23.08 -7.80
CA THR A 94 12.66 21.72 -7.71
C THR A 94 11.69 20.70 -8.27
N TRP A 95 10.38 20.84 -7.99
CA TRP A 95 9.33 20.01 -8.58
C TRP A 95 9.35 20.04 -10.11
N SER A 96 9.40 21.24 -10.70
CA SER A 96 9.47 21.38 -12.17
C SER A 96 10.67 20.66 -12.75
N ALA A 97 11.86 20.82 -12.13
CA ALA A 97 13.08 20.15 -12.57
C ALA A 97 12.99 18.62 -12.51
N VAL A 98 12.52 18.03 -11.41
CA VAL A 98 12.39 16.57 -11.29
C VAL A 98 11.30 16.03 -12.22
N LYS A 99 10.21 16.76 -12.41
CA LYS A 99 9.15 16.40 -13.34
C LYS A 99 9.66 16.38 -14.79
N ASP A 100 10.49 17.34 -15.17
CA ASP A 100 11.09 17.39 -16.50
C ASP A 100 12.07 16.23 -16.73
N ILE A 101 12.84 15.82 -15.72
CA ILE A 101 13.68 14.61 -15.76
C ILE A 101 12.82 13.37 -16.02
N ALA A 102 11.74 13.19 -15.27
CA ALA A 102 10.84 12.05 -15.45
C ALA A 102 10.17 12.04 -16.82
N LYS A 103 9.68 13.18 -17.30
CA LYS A 103 9.08 13.30 -18.64
C LYS A 103 10.08 13.00 -19.74
N LYS A 104 11.30 13.52 -19.63
CA LYS A 104 12.38 13.27 -20.61
C LYS A 104 12.69 11.78 -20.70
N GLU A 105 12.75 11.09 -19.55
CA GLU A 105 12.95 9.64 -19.51
C GLU A 105 11.82 8.88 -20.21
N LEU A 106 10.58 9.31 -20.03
CA LEU A 106 9.41 8.64 -20.60
C LEU A 106 9.15 9.01 -22.08
N CYS A 107 9.86 9.98 -22.66
CA CYS A 107 9.78 10.32 -24.08
C CYS A 107 10.50 9.30 -24.98
N ASN A 108 10.09 9.23 -26.26
CA ASN A 108 10.75 8.47 -27.33
C ASN A 108 10.90 6.97 -27.07
N LYS A 109 9.96 6.36 -26.34
CA LYS A 109 9.98 4.94 -26.05
C LYS A 109 8.57 4.34 -26.01
N ARG A 110 8.51 3.04 -25.90
CA ARG A 110 7.29 2.28 -25.62
C ARG A 110 6.93 2.42 -24.14
N LEU A 111 5.65 2.67 -23.86
CA LEU A 111 5.15 2.88 -22.50
C LEU A 111 3.92 2.01 -22.22
N PHE A 112 3.78 1.66 -20.96
CA PHE A 112 2.55 1.04 -20.43
C PHE A 112 1.77 2.11 -19.67
N VAL A 113 0.47 2.19 -19.94
CA VAL A 113 -0.42 3.11 -19.23
C VAL A 113 -1.55 2.31 -18.61
N VAL A 114 -1.72 2.46 -17.31
CA VAL A 114 -2.79 1.78 -16.57
C VAL A 114 -3.69 2.82 -15.94
N ASP A 115 -4.96 2.78 -16.29
CA ASP A 115 -6.03 3.57 -15.67
C ASP A 115 -6.72 2.71 -14.61
N ALA A 116 -6.82 3.24 -13.39
CA ALA A 116 -7.35 2.50 -12.26
C ALA A 116 -7.99 3.43 -11.22
N PHE A 117 -8.69 2.84 -10.25
CA PHE A 117 -9.23 3.58 -9.12
C PHE A 117 -8.54 3.19 -7.81
N CYS A 118 -8.33 4.16 -6.93
CA CYS A 118 -7.99 3.97 -5.53
C CYS A 118 -9.23 4.29 -4.70
N GLY A 119 -9.77 3.27 -4.02
CA GLY A 119 -11.01 3.34 -3.25
C GLY A 119 -12.20 2.65 -3.91
N ALA A 120 -12.83 1.74 -3.17
CA ALA A 120 -13.97 0.96 -3.67
C ALA A 120 -15.30 1.77 -3.70
N ASN A 121 -15.40 2.87 -2.94
CA ASN A 121 -16.58 3.72 -2.96
C ASN A 121 -16.53 4.68 -4.15
N LYS A 122 -17.53 4.61 -5.02
CA LYS A 122 -17.61 5.41 -6.25
C LYS A 122 -17.60 6.92 -6.01
N ASP A 123 -18.17 7.40 -4.90
CA ASP A 123 -18.32 8.82 -4.60
C ASP A 123 -17.02 9.45 -4.07
N THR A 124 -16.05 8.64 -3.63
CA THR A 124 -14.85 9.11 -2.95
C THR A 124 -13.55 8.55 -3.50
N ARG A 125 -13.64 7.59 -4.45
CA ARG A 125 -12.48 7.02 -5.12
C ARG A 125 -11.73 8.07 -5.93
N MET A 126 -10.44 7.84 -6.09
CA MET A 126 -9.57 8.65 -6.93
C MET A 126 -9.27 7.91 -8.23
N ALA A 127 -9.53 8.53 -9.37
CA ALA A 127 -9.17 8.03 -10.70
C ALA A 127 -7.69 8.33 -10.95
N ILE A 128 -6.89 7.31 -11.25
CA ILE A 128 -5.44 7.42 -11.37
C ILE A 128 -4.99 6.91 -12.72
N ARG A 129 -4.09 7.64 -13.37
CA ARG A 129 -3.36 7.20 -14.54
C ARG A 129 -1.91 6.95 -14.18
N PHE A 130 -1.46 5.72 -14.29
CA PHE A 130 -0.07 5.33 -14.14
C PHE A 130 0.60 5.29 -15.51
N ILE A 131 1.70 6.02 -15.67
CA ILE A 131 2.54 6.01 -16.87
C ILE A 131 3.87 5.40 -16.47
N VAL A 132 4.16 4.20 -16.96
CA VAL A 132 5.33 3.42 -16.58
C VAL A 132 6.07 2.88 -17.80
N GLU A 133 7.37 2.67 -17.68
CA GLU A 133 8.22 2.20 -18.78
C GLU A 133 8.53 0.68 -18.71
N VAL A 134 8.06 0.00 -17.65
CA VAL A 134 8.35 -1.42 -17.40
C VAL A 134 7.06 -2.23 -17.26
N ALA A 135 6.97 -3.36 -17.98
CA ALA A 135 5.76 -4.18 -18.03
C ALA A 135 5.31 -4.68 -16.65
N TRP A 136 6.22 -5.22 -15.85
CA TRP A 136 5.87 -5.74 -14.54
C TRP A 136 5.44 -4.64 -13.53
N GLN A 137 5.85 -3.38 -13.73
CA GLN A 137 5.33 -2.26 -12.94
C GLN A 137 3.86 -1.97 -13.30
N ALA A 138 3.50 -2.12 -14.59
CA ALA A 138 2.09 -2.09 -15.01
C ALA A 138 1.32 -3.28 -14.44
N HIS A 139 1.93 -4.49 -14.37
CA HIS A 139 1.34 -5.64 -13.71
C HIS A 139 1.11 -5.38 -12.21
N PHE A 140 2.09 -4.83 -11.52
CA PHE A 140 1.97 -4.46 -10.11
C PHE A 140 0.77 -3.55 -9.85
N VAL A 141 0.63 -2.43 -10.57
CA VAL A 141 -0.50 -1.51 -10.38
C VAL A 141 -1.84 -2.12 -10.80
N THR A 142 -1.82 -3.00 -11.81
CA THR A 142 -3.00 -3.78 -12.23
C THR A 142 -3.49 -4.72 -11.12
N ASN A 143 -2.57 -5.30 -10.33
CA ASN A 143 -2.90 -6.10 -9.15
C ASN A 143 -3.42 -5.22 -8.01
N MET A 144 -2.76 -4.08 -7.77
CA MET A 144 -2.97 -3.32 -6.55
C MET A 144 -4.15 -2.37 -6.58
N PHE A 145 -4.58 -1.89 -7.75
CA PHE A 145 -5.65 -0.91 -7.86
C PHE A 145 -6.91 -1.50 -8.47
N ILE A 146 -8.04 -0.84 -8.22
CA ILE A 146 -9.34 -1.30 -8.69
C ILE A 146 -9.47 -1.02 -10.19
N LYS A 147 -9.72 -2.07 -10.96
CA LYS A 147 -9.90 -1.96 -12.41
C LYS A 147 -11.22 -1.28 -12.76
N PRO A 148 -11.21 -0.26 -13.62
CA PRO A 148 -12.44 0.30 -14.18
C PRO A 148 -13.18 -0.73 -15.05
N THR A 149 -14.49 -0.61 -15.11
CA THR A 149 -15.32 -1.32 -16.10
C THR A 149 -15.08 -0.74 -17.50
N ALA A 150 -15.51 -1.46 -18.54
CA ALA A 150 -15.41 -0.97 -19.92
C ALA A 150 -16.14 0.37 -20.13
N GLU A 151 -17.29 0.56 -19.47
CA GLU A 151 -18.06 1.79 -19.49
C GLU A 151 -17.31 2.95 -18.82
N GLU A 152 -16.70 2.68 -17.67
CA GLU A 152 -15.87 3.68 -16.94
C GLU A 152 -14.62 4.07 -17.72
N LEU A 153 -13.99 3.12 -18.44
CA LEU A 153 -12.83 3.39 -19.29
C LEU A 153 -13.17 4.24 -20.52
N ALA A 154 -14.39 4.12 -21.06
CA ALA A 154 -14.80 4.90 -22.24
C ALA A 154 -14.78 6.42 -21.97
N ASN A 155 -14.97 6.83 -20.72
CA ASN A 155 -15.00 8.23 -20.29
C ASN A 155 -13.99 8.50 -19.16
N PHE A 156 -12.89 7.76 -19.12
CA PHE A 156 -11.93 7.86 -18.02
C PHE A 156 -11.13 9.16 -18.11
N GLU A 157 -11.30 10.01 -17.13
CA GLU A 157 -10.45 11.18 -16.88
C GLU A 157 -9.76 11.00 -15.52
N PRO A 158 -8.42 11.03 -15.47
CA PRO A 158 -7.70 10.86 -14.23
C PRO A 158 -7.81 12.08 -13.33
N ASP A 159 -8.09 11.85 -12.05
CA ASP A 159 -7.92 12.84 -10.99
C ASP A 159 -6.45 13.03 -10.64
N PHE A 160 -5.63 12.00 -10.83
CA PHE A 160 -4.23 11.97 -10.43
C PHE A 160 -3.37 11.25 -11.47
N VAL A 161 -2.17 11.76 -11.72
CA VAL A 161 -1.23 11.17 -12.70
C VAL A 161 0.08 10.77 -12.00
N VAL A 162 0.53 9.55 -12.26
CA VAL A 162 1.80 9.02 -11.74
C VAL A 162 2.77 8.82 -12.91
N TYR A 163 3.90 9.52 -12.85
CA TYR A 163 5.03 9.36 -13.78
C TYR A 163 6.09 8.49 -13.10
N ASN A 164 6.23 7.24 -13.52
CA ASN A 164 7.22 6.32 -12.97
C ASN A 164 8.38 6.15 -13.96
N ALA A 165 9.45 6.89 -13.72
CA ALA A 165 10.69 6.90 -14.49
C ALA A 165 11.80 6.17 -13.70
N SER A 166 11.65 4.87 -13.50
CA SER A 166 12.56 4.06 -12.66
C SER A 166 13.99 4.04 -13.14
N LYS A 167 14.23 4.21 -14.44
CA LYS A 167 15.54 4.18 -15.08
C LYS A 167 16.28 5.51 -14.99
N ALA A 168 15.55 6.62 -14.79
CA ALA A 168 16.12 7.95 -14.64
C ALA A 168 16.82 8.12 -13.28
N LYS A 169 17.71 9.12 -13.21
CA LYS A 169 18.37 9.57 -11.99
C LYS A 169 18.36 11.09 -11.91
N VAL A 170 18.32 11.63 -10.69
CA VAL A 170 18.51 13.05 -10.44
C VAL A 170 20.01 13.28 -10.18
N GLU A 171 20.81 13.40 -11.24
CA GLU A 171 22.26 13.51 -11.11
C GLU A 171 22.70 14.75 -10.32
N ASN A 172 22.00 15.86 -10.52
CA ASN A 172 22.24 17.13 -9.83
C ASN A 172 21.44 17.29 -8.52
N TYR A 173 21.13 16.19 -7.82
CA TYR A 173 20.28 16.17 -6.64
C TYR A 173 20.72 17.17 -5.54
N LYS A 174 22.03 17.36 -5.35
CA LYS A 174 22.57 18.30 -4.34
C LYS A 174 22.20 19.73 -4.64
N GLU A 175 22.26 20.14 -5.91
CA GLU A 175 21.90 21.48 -6.37
C GLU A 175 20.40 21.74 -6.21
N LEU A 176 19.59 20.69 -6.35
CA LEU A 176 18.16 20.73 -6.15
C LEU A 176 17.72 20.56 -4.68
N GLY A 177 18.67 20.41 -3.75
CA GLY A 177 18.38 20.24 -2.32
C GLY A 177 17.77 18.88 -1.95
N LEU A 178 17.99 17.85 -2.78
CA LEU A 178 17.51 16.49 -2.54
C LEU A 178 18.53 15.64 -1.78
N ASN A 179 18.06 14.59 -1.11
CA ASN A 179 18.90 13.72 -0.31
C ASN A 179 19.76 12.75 -1.14
N SER A 180 19.27 12.36 -2.31
CA SER A 180 19.96 11.40 -3.18
C SER A 180 19.51 11.56 -4.65
N GLU A 181 20.08 10.73 -5.55
CA GLU A 181 19.65 10.63 -6.96
C GLU A 181 18.22 10.09 -7.12
N THR A 182 17.60 9.60 -6.03
CA THR A 182 16.24 9.08 -6.01
C THR A 182 15.27 10.16 -5.56
N CYS A 183 14.12 10.22 -6.21
CA CYS A 183 13.09 11.20 -5.86
C CYS A 183 11.70 10.57 -6.00
N VAL A 184 10.90 10.67 -4.93
CA VAL A 184 9.47 10.33 -4.91
C VAL A 184 8.73 11.59 -4.49
N ALA A 185 8.27 12.36 -5.44
CA ALA A 185 7.72 13.69 -5.20
C ALA A 185 6.24 13.78 -5.55
N PHE A 186 5.51 14.60 -4.81
CA PHE A 186 4.09 14.85 -4.99
C PHE A 186 3.81 16.35 -5.13
N ASN A 187 3.03 16.70 -6.13
CA ASN A 187 2.38 18.00 -6.20
C ASN A 187 0.87 17.78 -5.98
N ILE A 188 0.39 18.17 -4.80
CA ILE A 188 -1.01 17.94 -4.39
C ILE A 188 -1.97 18.80 -5.20
N THR A 189 -1.55 20.00 -5.56
CA THR A 189 -2.36 20.97 -6.30
C THR A 189 -2.52 20.56 -7.76
N SER A 190 -1.44 20.17 -8.44
CA SER A 190 -1.53 19.63 -9.81
C SER A 190 -1.97 18.17 -9.84
N LYS A 191 -2.06 17.50 -8.67
CA LYS A 191 -2.44 16.09 -8.52
C LYS A 191 -1.55 15.16 -9.32
N GLU A 192 -0.26 15.24 -9.07
CA GLU A 192 0.76 14.48 -9.78
C GLU A 192 1.78 13.88 -8.81
N GLN A 193 2.29 12.70 -9.17
CA GLN A 193 3.43 12.06 -8.53
C GLN A 193 4.51 11.77 -9.56
N VAL A 194 5.76 12.02 -9.17
CA VAL A 194 6.95 11.64 -9.93
C VAL A 194 7.75 10.64 -9.11
N ILE A 195 8.19 9.54 -9.73
CA ILE A 195 9.04 8.50 -9.14
C ILE A 195 10.27 8.35 -10.03
N ILE A 196 11.45 8.56 -9.47
CA ILE A 196 12.74 8.49 -10.18
C ILE A 196 13.70 7.57 -9.42
N ASN A 197 14.46 6.73 -10.13
CA ASN A 197 15.57 5.90 -9.65
C ASN A 197 15.18 4.86 -8.58
N THR A 198 13.93 4.43 -8.54
CA THR A 198 13.52 3.27 -7.76
C THR A 198 12.58 2.39 -8.57
N TRP A 199 12.84 1.08 -8.52
CA TRP A 199 12.04 0.07 -9.21
C TRP A 199 10.95 -0.51 -8.31
N TYR A 200 11.02 -0.25 -7.00
CA TYR A 200 10.12 -0.82 -6.01
C TYR A 200 8.65 -0.41 -6.24
N GLY A 201 7.79 -1.38 -6.56
CA GLY A 201 6.37 -1.14 -6.90
C GLY A 201 5.59 -0.46 -5.77
N GLY A 202 5.98 -0.71 -4.53
CA GLY A 202 5.35 -0.13 -3.34
C GLY A 202 5.38 1.40 -3.26
N GLU A 203 6.24 2.11 -4.03
CA GLU A 203 6.20 3.58 -4.11
C GLU A 203 4.94 4.10 -4.82
N MET A 204 4.49 3.43 -5.88
CA MET A 204 3.22 3.77 -6.55
C MET A 204 2.02 3.49 -5.62
N LYS A 205 2.01 2.32 -4.97
CA LYS A 205 0.94 1.92 -4.05
C LYS A 205 0.81 2.89 -2.89
N LYS A 206 1.88 3.05 -2.11
CA LYS A 206 1.87 3.88 -0.88
C LYS A 206 1.80 5.37 -1.20
N GLY A 207 2.25 5.79 -2.39
CA GLY A 207 2.05 7.14 -2.88
C GLY A 207 0.58 7.50 -2.97
N MET A 208 -0.22 6.67 -3.63
CA MET A 208 -1.65 6.92 -3.78
C MET A 208 -2.40 6.79 -2.44
N PHE A 209 -1.97 5.90 -1.56
CA PHE A 209 -2.52 5.82 -0.20
C PHE A 209 -2.22 7.08 0.61
N SER A 210 -1.02 7.64 0.47
CA SER A 210 -0.69 8.94 1.08
C SER A 210 -1.62 10.04 0.59
N MET A 211 -1.99 10.02 -0.69
CA MET A 211 -2.95 10.98 -1.24
C MET A 211 -4.38 10.75 -0.72
N MET A 212 -4.83 9.49 -0.61
CA MET A 212 -6.12 9.19 0.04
C MET A 212 -6.11 9.62 1.51
N ASN A 213 -5.01 9.38 2.24
CA ASN A 213 -4.81 9.83 3.63
C ASN A 213 -4.76 11.37 3.76
N TYR A 214 -4.47 12.08 2.68
CA TYR A 214 -4.55 13.53 2.63
C TYR A 214 -5.97 14.02 2.32
N PHE A 215 -6.56 13.56 1.21
CA PHE A 215 -7.83 14.11 0.71
C PHE A 215 -9.05 13.69 1.53
N LEU A 216 -9.12 12.46 2.03
CA LEU A 216 -10.31 11.97 2.74
C LEU A 216 -10.55 12.69 4.07
N PRO A 217 -9.54 12.91 4.95
CA PRO A 217 -9.77 13.65 6.19
C PRO A 217 -10.21 15.09 5.98
N LEU A 218 -9.72 15.75 4.93
CA LEU A 218 -10.15 17.12 4.57
C LEU A 218 -11.63 17.15 4.15
N LYS A 219 -12.16 16.05 3.61
CA LYS A 219 -13.58 15.85 3.31
C LYS A 219 -14.38 15.31 4.51
N GLY A 220 -13.78 15.19 5.69
CA GLY A 220 -14.42 14.69 6.91
C GLY A 220 -14.62 13.17 6.96
N MET A 221 -13.93 12.42 6.09
CA MET A 221 -13.93 10.96 6.07
C MET A 221 -12.70 10.42 6.80
N ALA A 222 -12.82 9.23 7.41
CA ALA A 222 -11.66 8.60 8.01
C ALA A 222 -10.86 7.85 6.94
N SER A 223 -9.53 7.98 7.01
CA SER A 223 -8.56 7.17 6.29
C SER A 223 -7.75 6.39 7.29
N MET A 224 -7.53 5.09 7.05
CA MET A 224 -7.05 4.16 8.08
C MET A 224 -6.09 3.13 7.49
N HIS A 225 -4.92 3.01 8.08
CA HIS A 225 -4.02 1.88 7.84
C HIS A 225 -4.44 0.73 8.76
N CYS A 226 -5.33 -0.11 8.27
CA CYS A 226 -5.92 -1.22 8.99
C CYS A 226 -6.36 -2.30 8.01
N SER A 227 -6.47 -3.54 8.46
CA SER A 227 -7.24 -4.55 7.73
C SER A 227 -8.71 -4.51 8.15
N ALA A 228 -9.60 -5.03 7.31
CA ALA A 228 -11.03 -5.06 7.59
C ALA A 228 -11.70 -6.32 7.07
N ASN A 229 -12.67 -6.82 7.82
CA ASN A 229 -13.53 -7.93 7.43
C ASN A 229 -14.97 -7.71 7.90
N THR A 230 -15.88 -8.55 7.43
CA THR A 230 -17.26 -8.57 7.91
C THR A 230 -17.73 -10.04 8.09
N ASP A 231 -18.86 -10.26 8.78
CA ASP A 231 -19.48 -11.57 8.78
C ASP A 231 -20.06 -11.93 7.40
N LYS A 232 -20.50 -13.17 7.22
CA LYS A 232 -21.06 -13.66 5.95
C LYS A 232 -22.34 -12.93 5.53
N GLU A 233 -23.06 -12.36 6.50
CA GLU A 233 -24.27 -11.56 6.28
C GLU A 233 -23.97 -10.07 5.97
N GLY A 234 -22.69 -9.65 6.05
CA GLY A 234 -22.28 -8.28 5.81
C GLY A 234 -22.73 -7.27 6.88
N LYS A 235 -23.03 -7.73 8.11
CA LYS A 235 -23.64 -6.90 9.17
C LYS A 235 -22.71 -6.54 10.32
N ASN A 236 -21.61 -7.29 10.51
CA ASN A 236 -20.70 -7.13 11.62
C ASN A 236 -19.27 -6.84 11.14
N THR A 237 -19.09 -5.64 10.61
CA THR A 237 -17.79 -5.16 10.15
C THR A 237 -16.84 -4.96 11.32
N ALA A 238 -15.63 -5.47 11.19
CA ALA A 238 -14.52 -5.29 12.11
C ALA A 238 -13.32 -4.69 11.38
N ILE A 239 -12.63 -3.78 12.05
CA ILE A 239 -11.38 -3.18 11.57
C ILE A 239 -10.25 -3.48 12.56
N PHE A 240 -9.06 -3.80 12.03
CA PHE A 240 -7.92 -4.27 12.80
C PHE A 240 -6.75 -3.30 12.58
N PHE A 241 -6.41 -2.56 13.61
CA PHE A 241 -5.19 -1.76 13.65
C PHE A 241 -4.06 -2.56 14.26
N GLY A 242 -2.88 -2.37 13.77
CA GLY A 242 -1.69 -3.03 14.30
C GLY A 242 -0.55 -2.89 13.31
N LEU A 243 0.61 -3.35 13.70
CA LEU A 243 1.82 -3.28 12.94
C LEU A 243 1.96 -4.40 11.94
N SER A 244 2.91 -4.24 11.04
CA SER A 244 3.44 -5.40 10.30
C SER A 244 3.91 -6.46 11.31
N GLY A 245 3.47 -7.72 11.13
CA GLY A 245 3.83 -8.82 12.02
C GLY A 245 3.00 -8.98 13.31
N THR A 246 2.02 -8.11 13.58
CA THR A 246 1.11 -8.27 14.74
C THR A 246 -0.06 -9.21 14.48
N GLY A 247 -0.17 -9.77 13.28
CA GLY A 247 -1.24 -10.70 12.92
C GLY A 247 -2.49 -10.04 12.33
N LYS A 248 -2.42 -8.78 11.87
CA LYS A 248 -3.56 -8.11 11.18
C LYS A 248 -4.14 -8.99 10.07
N THR A 249 -3.30 -9.38 9.12
CA THR A 249 -3.72 -10.19 7.97
C THR A 249 -4.26 -11.53 8.42
N THR A 250 -3.55 -12.24 9.30
CA THR A 250 -3.98 -13.55 9.82
C THR A 250 -5.34 -13.51 10.51
N LEU A 251 -5.62 -12.46 11.30
CA LEU A 251 -6.91 -12.31 11.99
C LEU A 251 -8.03 -11.82 11.07
N SER A 252 -7.71 -11.02 10.08
CA SER A 252 -8.73 -10.51 9.14
C SER A 252 -9.12 -11.52 8.07
N THR A 253 -8.27 -12.50 7.77
CA THR A 253 -8.52 -13.58 6.79
C THR A 253 -9.17 -14.84 7.41
N ASP A 254 -9.82 -14.74 8.58
CA ASP A 254 -10.57 -15.84 9.18
C ASP A 254 -11.56 -16.43 8.16
N PRO A 255 -11.54 -17.74 7.87
CA PRO A 255 -12.41 -18.40 6.89
C PRO A 255 -13.90 -18.32 7.22
N LYS A 256 -14.25 -17.97 8.45
CA LYS A 256 -15.65 -17.73 8.88
C LYS A 256 -16.15 -16.34 8.53
N ARG A 257 -15.27 -15.45 8.05
CA ARG A 257 -15.56 -14.05 7.75
C ARG A 257 -15.19 -13.73 6.29
N LEU A 258 -15.65 -12.61 5.79
CA LEU A 258 -15.33 -12.12 4.44
C LEU A 258 -14.35 -10.96 4.55
N LEU A 259 -13.19 -11.07 3.92
CA LEU A 259 -12.19 -10.01 3.85
C LEU A 259 -12.72 -8.84 3.02
N ILE A 260 -12.58 -7.61 3.53
CA ILE A 260 -12.80 -6.37 2.78
C ILE A 260 -11.46 -5.94 2.16
N GLY A 261 -10.39 -5.95 2.95
CA GLY A 261 -9.02 -5.68 2.53
C GLY A 261 -8.03 -5.85 3.68
N ASP A 262 -6.74 -5.92 3.36
CA ASP A 262 -5.70 -6.29 4.34
C ASP A 262 -4.81 -5.13 4.81
N ASP A 263 -4.86 -3.94 4.16
CA ASP A 263 -3.88 -2.88 4.44
C ASP A 263 -4.48 -1.48 4.66
N GLU A 264 -5.23 -0.90 3.70
CA GLU A 264 -5.66 0.49 3.76
C GLU A 264 -7.16 0.65 3.44
N HIS A 265 -7.87 1.37 4.29
CA HIS A 265 -9.32 1.55 4.19
C HIS A 265 -9.75 2.99 4.42
N GLY A 266 -10.86 3.35 3.77
CA GLY A 266 -11.65 4.53 4.10
C GLY A 266 -12.90 4.18 4.90
N TRP A 267 -13.41 5.15 5.64
CA TRP A 267 -14.68 5.04 6.33
C TRP A 267 -15.47 6.33 6.17
N ASP A 268 -16.56 6.26 5.44
CA ASP A 268 -17.49 7.34 5.17
C ASP A 268 -18.88 7.09 5.78
N ASP A 269 -19.90 7.80 5.34
CA ASP A 269 -21.27 7.63 5.85
C ASP A 269 -21.92 6.33 5.37
N ASN A 270 -21.42 5.74 4.27
CA ASN A 270 -21.90 4.47 3.71
C ASN A 270 -21.24 3.25 4.34
N GLY A 271 -20.10 3.43 5.01
CA GLY A 271 -19.39 2.33 5.68
C GLY A 271 -17.89 2.31 5.45
N VAL A 272 -17.30 1.15 5.62
CA VAL A 272 -15.86 0.88 5.44
C VAL A 272 -15.62 0.35 4.03
N PHE A 273 -14.63 0.91 3.33
CA PHE A 273 -14.28 0.50 1.98
C PHE A 273 -12.77 0.37 1.80
N ASN A 274 -12.36 -0.62 1.00
CA ASN A 274 -10.97 -0.87 0.67
C ASN A 274 -10.45 0.18 -0.34
N PHE A 275 -9.17 0.55 -0.24
CA PHE A 275 -8.51 1.37 -1.27
C PHE A 275 -8.03 0.54 -2.46
N GLU A 276 -7.86 -0.76 -2.27
CA GLU A 276 -7.13 -1.66 -3.16
C GLU A 276 -8.03 -2.57 -3.99
N GLY A 277 -7.50 -2.99 -5.13
CA GLY A 277 -8.06 -4.07 -5.96
C GLY A 277 -7.39 -5.42 -5.72
N GLY A 278 -6.36 -5.48 -4.89
CA GLY A 278 -5.59 -6.68 -4.56
C GLY A 278 -4.95 -6.63 -3.19
N CYS A 279 -4.02 -7.54 -2.95
CA CYS A 279 -3.27 -7.64 -1.71
C CYS A 279 -1.76 -7.60 -1.98
N TYR A 280 -1.01 -7.07 -1.03
CA TYR A 280 0.46 -6.97 -1.10
C TYR A 280 1.10 -7.52 0.17
N ALA A 281 1.33 -8.82 0.15
CA ALA A 281 1.78 -9.56 1.33
C ALA A 281 3.30 -9.71 1.38
N LYS A 282 3.86 -9.84 2.58
CA LYS A 282 5.24 -10.24 2.82
C LYS A 282 5.31 -11.76 2.74
N VAL A 283 6.33 -12.30 2.05
CA VAL A 283 6.47 -13.74 1.81
C VAL A 283 7.77 -14.35 2.34
N ILE A 284 8.56 -13.59 3.09
CA ILE A 284 9.72 -14.18 3.76
C ILE A 284 9.26 -15.22 4.80
N ASN A 285 9.85 -16.41 4.76
CA ASN A 285 9.47 -17.56 5.56
C ASN A 285 7.98 -17.96 5.40
N LEU A 286 7.37 -17.67 4.24
CA LEU A 286 5.99 -18.07 3.98
C LEU A 286 5.84 -19.58 4.09
N ASP A 287 4.92 -20.01 4.94
CA ASP A 287 4.60 -21.40 5.17
C ASP A 287 3.15 -21.70 4.76
N LYS A 288 2.98 -22.77 3.99
CA LYS A 288 1.69 -23.14 3.40
C LYS A 288 0.61 -23.47 4.44
N ASP A 289 1.01 -24.05 5.58
CA ASP A 289 0.08 -24.50 6.59
C ASP A 289 -0.31 -23.36 7.55
N SER A 290 0.61 -22.42 7.76
CA SER A 290 0.40 -21.25 8.63
C SER A 290 -0.36 -20.11 7.92
N GLU A 291 -0.08 -19.89 6.61
CA GLU A 291 -0.65 -18.80 5.80
C GLU A 291 -1.19 -19.32 4.46
N PRO A 292 -2.17 -20.23 4.48
CA PRO A 292 -2.66 -20.93 3.30
C PRO A 292 -3.28 -19.99 2.25
N ASP A 293 -3.93 -18.90 2.68
CA ASP A 293 -4.56 -17.95 1.77
C ASP A 293 -3.53 -17.20 0.92
N ILE A 294 -2.42 -16.75 1.55
CA ILE A 294 -1.34 -16.08 0.83
C ILE A 294 -0.64 -17.08 -0.10
N TYR A 295 -0.29 -18.27 0.41
CA TYR A 295 0.40 -19.29 -0.39
C TYR A 295 -0.42 -19.70 -1.62
N ASN A 296 -1.72 -19.96 -1.46
CA ASN A 296 -2.61 -20.34 -2.55
C ASN A 296 -2.95 -19.19 -3.52
N ALA A 297 -2.70 -17.94 -3.11
CA ALA A 297 -2.83 -16.78 -3.98
C ALA A 297 -1.63 -16.61 -4.93
N ILE A 298 -0.47 -17.26 -4.63
CA ILE A 298 0.72 -17.26 -5.50
C ILE A 298 0.49 -18.23 -6.66
N LYS A 299 -0.05 -17.71 -7.74
CA LYS A 299 -0.36 -18.44 -8.98
C LYS A 299 -0.31 -17.48 -10.14
N ARG A 300 -0.71 -17.92 -11.35
CA ARG A 300 -0.83 -17.03 -12.52
C ARG A 300 -1.50 -15.70 -12.15
N ASN A 301 -0.96 -14.58 -12.63
CA ASN A 301 -1.34 -13.20 -12.33
C ASN A 301 -0.90 -12.69 -10.95
N ALA A 302 -0.19 -13.47 -10.14
CA ALA A 302 0.53 -12.94 -9.00
C ALA A 302 1.94 -12.53 -9.43
N LEU A 303 2.46 -11.47 -8.80
CA LEU A 303 3.79 -10.93 -9.03
C LEU A 303 4.59 -10.96 -7.72
N LEU A 304 5.67 -11.74 -7.72
CA LEU A 304 6.63 -11.80 -6.62
C LEU A 304 7.72 -10.73 -6.83
N GLU A 305 8.21 -10.15 -5.75
CA GLU A 305 9.28 -9.17 -5.76
C GLU A 305 10.42 -9.62 -4.82
N ASN A 306 11.64 -9.69 -5.38
CA ASN A 306 12.89 -9.97 -4.67
C ASN A 306 12.95 -11.34 -3.98
N VAL A 307 12.20 -12.30 -4.46
CA VAL A 307 12.23 -13.67 -3.96
C VAL A 307 13.32 -14.45 -4.71
N THR A 308 14.05 -15.31 -4.02
CA THR A 308 15.03 -16.19 -4.67
C THR A 308 14.33 -17.34 -5.38
N VAL A 309 14.63 -17.49 -6.66
CA VAL A 309 14.06 -18.52 -7.54
C VAL A 309 15.20 -19.16 -8.31
N ASP A 310 15.29 -20.48 -8.31
CA ASP A 310 16.32 -21.22 -9.05
C ASP A 310 16.05 -21.28 -10.58
N ALA A 311 16.90 -21.95 -11.31
CA ALA A 311 16.80 -22.06 -12.76
C ALA A 311 15.56 -22.87 -13.22
N GLU A 312 15.07 -23.77 -12.39
CA GLU A 312 13.90 -24.60 -12.60
C GLU A 312 12.59 -23.90 -12.20
N GLY A 313 12.69 -22.68 -11.64
CA GLY A 313 11.52 -21.90 -11.21
C GLY A 313 11.09 -22.19 -9.77
N LYS A 314 11.84 -22.97 -9.01
CA LYS A 314 11.51 -23.29 -7.62
C LYS A 314 11.79 -22.11 -6.70
N ILE A 315 10.85 -21.84 -5.82
CA ILE A 315 10.88 -20.68 -4.93
C ILE A 315 11.53 -21.06 -3.59
N ASP A 316 12.46 -20.22 -3.10
CA ASP A 316 12.96 -20.28 -1.73
C ASP A 316 12.45 -19.07 -0.92
N PHE A 317 11.39 -19.28 -0.17
CA PHE A 317 10.83 -18.22 0.71
C PHE A 317 11.68 -17.96 1.96
N ALA A 318 12.63 -18.83 2.31
CA ALA A 318 13.48 -18.66 3.49
C ALA A 318 14.75 -17.85 3.19
N ASP A 319 15.11 -17.71 1.93
CA ASP A 319 16.33 -16.99 1.55
C ASP A 319 16.17 -15.47 1.76
N LYS A 320 17.14 -14.91 2.48
CA LYS A 320 17.23 -13.49 2.84
C LYS A 320 18.39 -12.79 2.14
N SER A 321 19.08 -13.47 1.22
CA SER A 321 20.29 -12.94 0.59
C SER A 321 20.06 -11.65 -0.18
N VAL A 322 18.85 -11.48 -0.77
CA VAL A 322 18.45 -10.25 -1.44
C VAL A 322 17.87 -9.25 -0.43
N THR A 323 16.89 -9.67 0.35
CA THR A 323 16.21 -8.84 1.34
C THR A 323 15.31 -9.68 2.26
N GLU A 324 15.04 -9.18 3.46
CA GLU A 324 13.95 -9.70 4.30
C GLU A 324 12.56 -9.15 3.89
N ASN A 325 12.50 -8.22 2.93
CA ASN A 325 11.27 -7.60 2.44
C ASN A 325 10.78 -8.23 1.13
N THR A 326 10.88 -9.55 1.01
CA THR A 326 10.28 -10.26 -0.12
C THR A 326 8.76 -10.09 -0.12
N ARG A 327 8.17 -9.85 -1.31
CA ARG A 327 6.76 -9.52 -1.43
C ARG A 327 6.06 -10.31 -2.52
N VAL A 328 4.74 -10.38 -2.42
CA VAL A 328 3.86 -10.77 -3.52
C VAL A 328 2.70 -9.81 -3.62
N SER A 329 2.39 -9.37 -4.85
CA SER A 329 1.11 -8.72 -5.17
C SER A 329 0.22 -9.69 -5.95
N TYR A 330 -1.07 -9.70 -5.65
CA TYR A 330 -2.06 -10.51 -6.35
C TYR A 330 -3.45 -9.84 -6.31
N PRO A 331 -4.30 -10.09 -7.34
CA PRO A 331 -5.67 -9.59 -7.34
C PRO A 331 -6.45 -10.16 -6.15
N ILE A 332 -7.31 -9.37 -5.53
CA ILE A 332 -8.07 -9.78 -4.34
C ILE A 332 -8.94 -11.02 -4.58
N ASN A 333 -9.35 -11.27 -5.82
CA ASN A 333 -10.15 -12.44 -6.20
C ASN A 333 -9.37 -13.78 -6.16
N HIS A 334 -8.05 -13.75 -5.93
CA HIS A 334 -7.28 -14.95 -5.64
C HIS A 334 -7.64 -15.54 -4.26
N ILE A 335 -8.15 -14.72 -3.35
CA ILE A 335 -8.69 -15.15 -2.06
C ILE A 335 -10.18 -15.48 -2.24
N GLN A 336 -10.62 -16.60 -1.63
CA GLN A 336 -12.00 -17.07 -1.77
C GLN A 336 -12.97 -16.30 -0.88
N ASN A 337 -12.62 -16.07 0.37
CA ASN A 337 -13.47 -15.47 1.40
C ASN A 337 -13.35 -13.93 1.40
N ILE A 338 -13.85 -13.30 0.32
CA ILE A 338 -13.85 -11.83 0.17
C ILE A 338 -15.26 -11.30 -0.01
N VAL A 339 -15.47 -10.03 0.35
CA VAL A 339 -16.71 -9.30 0.05
C VAL A 339 -16.82 -9.06 -1.45
N ARG A 340 -17.98 -9.37 -2.03
CA ARG A 340 -18.27 -9.20 -3.46
C ARG A 340 -19.59 -8.47 -3.67
N PRO A 341 -19.79 -7.77 -4.79
CA PRO A 341 -18.84 -7.50 -5.89
C PRO A 341 -17.85 -6.36 -5.59
N ILE A 342 -18.12 -5.56 -4.57
CA ILE A 342 -17.34 -4.37 -4.19
C ILE A 342 -16.75 -4.60 -2.81
N SER A 343 -15.45 -4.33 -2.62
CA SER A 343 -14.74 -4.46 -1.35
C SER A 343 -15.15 -3.36 -0.35
N SER A 344 -16.39 -3.41 0.12
CA SER A 344 -16.96 -2.49 1.11
C SER A 344 -18.00 -3.18 1.98
N ALA A 345 -18.24 -2.64 3.17
CA ALA A 345 -19.24 -3.14 4.12
C ALA A 345 -19.79 -1.98 4.97
N PRO A 346 -20.93 -2.14 5.65
CA PRO A 346 -21.46 -1.14 6.55
C PRO A 346 -20.46 -0.67 7.60
N ALA A 347 -20.80 0.40 8.30
CA ALA A 347 -19.98 0.98 9.36
C ALA A 347 -19.44 -0.07 10.35
N ALA A 348 -18.20 0.08 10.74
CA ALA A 348 -17.55 -0.85 11.67
C ALA A 348 -18.32 -0.90 13.01
N LYS A 349 -18.54 -2.11 13.51
CA LYS A 349 -19.07 -2.37 14.85
C LYS A 349 -17.99 -2.75 15.85
N ASN A 350 -16.85 -3.23 15.36
CA ASN A 350 -15.73 -3.61 16.19
C ASN A 350 -14.46 -2.93 15.67
N VAL A 351 -13.71 -2.33 16.58
CA VAL A 351 -12.37 -1.79 16.32
C VAL A 351 -11.39 -2.55 17.21
N ILE A 352 -10.39 -3.17 16.59
CA ILE A 352 -9.45 -4.03 17.29
C ILE A 352 -8.05 -3.42 17.11
N PHE A 353 -7.39 -3.11 18.22
CA PHE A 353 -5.99 -2.69 18.23
C PHE A 353 -5.12 -3.90 18.61
N LEU A 354 -4.22 -4.28 17.73
CA LEU A 354 -3.24 -5.34 17.96
C LEU A 354 -1.94 -4.70 18.42
N SER A 355 -1.47 -5.08 19.59
CA SER A 355 -0.21 -4.59 20.15
C SER A 355 0.65 -5.76 20.58
N ALA A 356 1.96 -5.70 20.34
CA ALA A 356 2.91 -6.65 20.88
C ALA A 356 3.28 -6.22 22.31
N ASP A 357 3.10 -7.10 23.26
CA ASP A 357 3.55 -6.93 24.65
C ASP A 357 4.83 -7.75 24.88
N ALA A 358 5.97 -7.06 24.75
CA ALA A 358 7.28 -7.70 24.93
C ALA A 358 7.58 -8.12 26.38
N PHE A 359 6.83 -7.61 27.36
CA PHE A 359 7.10 -7.81 28.78
C PHE A 359 6.02 -8.63 29.49
N GLY A 360 4.92 -8.96 28.82
CA GLY A 360 3.84 -9.75 29.39
C GLY A 360 3.06 -9.05 30.52
N VAL A 361 3.03 -7.71 30.50
CA VAL A 361 2.38 -6.89 31.55
C VAL A 361 0.92 -6.55 31.25
N LEU A 362 0.50 -6.71 29.99
CA LEU A 362 -0.84 -6.34 29.54
C LEU A 362 -1.75 -7.57 29.47
N PRO A 363 -3.06 -7.42 29.80
CA PRO A 363 -3.98 -8.54 29.65
C PRO A 363 -4.13 -8.92 28.17
N PRO A 364 -4.40 -10.20 27.87
CA PRO A 364 -4.53 -10.66 26.49
C PRO A 364 -5.60 -9.91 25.69
N VAL A 365 -6.67 -9.47 26.34
CA VAL A 365 -7.77 -8.70 25.74
C VAL A 365 -8.27 -7.66 26.73
N SER A 366 -8.47 -6.43 26.25
CA SER A 366 -9.07 -5.34 27.02
C SER A 366 -10.16 -4.64 26.23
N ILE A 367 -11.23 -4.25 26.89
CA ILE A 367 -12.26 -3.36 26.31
C ILE A 367 -11.87 -1.93 26.66
N LEU A 368 -11.76 -1.08 25.64
CA LEU A 368 -11.32 0.30 25.78
C LEU A 368 -12.51 1.26 25.86
N THR A 369 -12.37 2.36 26.62
CA THR A 369 -13.27 3.50 26.54
C THR A 369 -13.04 4.29 25.26
N PRO A 370 -13.97 5.18 24.83
CA PRO A 370 -13.75 6.05 23.69
C PRO A 370 -12.48 6.91 23.80
N GLU A 371 -12.14 7.41 25.00
CA GLU A 371 -10.97 8.24 25.26
C GLU A 371 -9.68 7.42 25.16
N GLN A 372 -9.65 6.23 25.74
CA GLN A 372 -8.55 5.28 25.58
C GLN A 372 -8.34 4.92 24.11
N THR A 373 -9.42 4.72 23.38
CA THR A 373 -9.37 4.42 21.95
C THR A 373 -8.75 5.56 21.13
N GLN A 374 -9.13 6.81 21.44
CA GLN A 374 -8.49 7.97 20.79
C GLN A 374 -7.01 8.06 21.11
N TYR A 375 -6.64 7.79 22.35
CA TYR A 375 -5.25 7.75 22.77
C TYR A 375 -4.44 6.69 22.03
N TYR A 376 -4.97 5.45 21.96
CA TYR A 376 -4.30 4.36 21.22
C TYR A 376 -4.22 4.63 19.72
N PHE A 377 -5.26 5.23 19.12
CA PHE A 377 -5.22 5.62 17.72
C PHE A 377 -4.13 6.66 17.41
N LEU A 378 -3.95 7.64 18.30
CA LEU A 378 -2.94 8.68 18.13
C LEU A 378 -1.53 8.22 18.48
N SER A 379 -1.39 7.53 19.61
CA SER A 379 -0.09 7.10 20.10
C SER A 379 0.45 5.88 19.40
N GLY A 380 -0.43 5.06 18.82
CA GLY A 380 -0.18 3.82 18.09
C GLY A 380 1.17 3.17 18.39
N PHE A 381 1.19 2.01 18.99
CA PHE A 381 2.46 1.35 19.34
C PHE A 381 2.92 0.52 18.14
N THR A 382 4.06 0.85 17.54
CA THR A 382 4.57 0.09 16.41
C THR A 382 6.09 -0.05 16.41
N ALA A 383 6.61 -1.24 16.01
CA ALA A 383 8.00 -1.40 15.64
C ALA A 383 8.12 -1.44 14.11
N LYS A 384 9.07 -0.71 13.52
CA LYS A 384 9.42 -0.86 12.10
C LYS A 384 10.18 -2.15 11.94
N LEU A 385 9.74 -3.01 11.02
CA LEU A 385 10.44 -4.26 10.71
C LEU A 385 11.61 -4.01 9.77
N ALA A 386 12.67 -4.79 9.93
CA ALA A 386 13.82 -4.78 9.04
C ALA A 386 13.41 -4.94 7.56
N GLY A 387 14.07 -4.21 6.67
CA GLY A 387 13.91 -4.30 5.23
C GLY A 387 12.65 -3.64 4.63
N THR A 388 11.67 -3.20 5.44
CA THR A 388 10.44 -2.54 4.93
C THR A 388 10.68 -1.11 4.44
N GLU A 389 11.73 -0.47 4.94
CA GLU A 389 12.19 0.87 4.56
C GLU A 389 13.72 0.88 4.44
N ARG A 390 14.24 1.75 3.55
CA ARG A 390 15.69 1.90 3.37
C ARG A 390 16.37 2.32 4.68
N GLY A 391 17.40 1.58 5.08
CA GLY A 391 18.19 1.87 6.29
C GLY A 391 17.63 1.29 7.59
N ILE A 392 16.55 0.53 7.55
CA ILE A 392 16.04 -0.25 8.68
C ILE A 392 16.56 -1.68 8.53
N THR A 393 17.61 -2.01 9.26
CA THR A 393 18.27 -3.34 9.26
C THR A 393 17.88 -4.20 10.45
N GLU A 394 17.36 -3.57 11.53
CA GLU A 394 16.88 -4.25 12.74
C GLU A 394 15.52 -3.71 13.16
N PRO A 395 14.70 -4.49 13.87
CA PRO A 395 13.45 -4.01 14.44
C PRO A 395 13.72 -2.81 15.37
N THR A 396 13.25 -1.64 15.00
CA THR A 396 13.46 -0.42 15.77
C THR A 396 12.16 -0.03 16.46
N PRO A 397 12.14 0.05 17.81
CA PRO A 397 10.98 0.61 18.50
C PRO A 397 10.81 2.08 18.07
N PRO A 398 9.62 2.49 17.65
CA PRO A 398 9.39 3.89 17.32
C PRO A 398 9.42 4.71 18.61
N SER A 399 9.87 5.94 18.51
CA SER A 399 9.55 6.95 19.52
C SER A 399 8.03 7.06 19.61
N LEU A 400 7.48 7.31 20.77
CA LEU A 400 6.05 7.36 21.17
C LEU A 400 5.06 8.06 20.20
N HIS A 401 5.52 8.52 19.07
CA HIS A 401 4.81 9.38 18.12
C HIS A 401 4.74 8.81 16.69
N ALA A 402 5.20 7.58 16.40
CA ALA A 402 5.58 7.20 15.04
C ALA A 402 4.72 6.14 14.35
N SER A 403 3.73 5.56 14.98
CA SER A 403 3.13 4.31 14.48
C SER A 403 2.13 4.43 13.34
N ALA A 404 1.35 5.50 13.31
CA ALA A 404 0.48 5.77 12.17
C ALA A 404 1.05 6.88 11.25
N ARG A 405 2.14 7.50 11.67
CA ARG A 405 2.69 8.73 11.10
C ARG A 405 3.34 8.65 9.72
N PRO A 406 4.02 7.56 9.30
CA PRO A 406 4.60 7.50 7.95
C PRO A 406 3.58 7.64 6.82
N SER A 407 2.32 7.26 7.08
CA SER A 407 1.23 7.34 6.10
C SER A 407 0.46 8.68 6.18
N TRP A 408 0.63 9.46 7.24
CA TRP A 408 -0.16 10.67 7.44
C TRP A 408 0.42 11.84 6.64
N SER A 409 -0.29 12.23 5.61
CA SER A 409 0.00 13.46 4.87
C SER A 409 -0.74 14.67 5.44
N CYS A 410 -1.88 14.46 6.14
CA CYS A 410 -2.61 15.50 6.87
C CYS A 410 -2.14 15.68 8.31
N THR A 411 -2.46 16.84 8.88
CA THR A 411 -2.20 17.10 10.31
C THR A 411 -2.97 16.14 11.22
N PRO A 412 -2.38 15.67 12.34
CA PRO A 412 -3.01 14.73 13.27
C PRO A 412 -4.41 15.15 13.75
N PRO A 413 -4.70 16.44 14.05
CA PRO A 413 -6.04 16.86 14.44
C PRO A 413 -7.11 16.62 13.39
N SER A 414 -6.79 16.73 12.10
CA SER A 414 -7.76 16.47 11.01
C SER A 414 -8.09 14.99 10.91
N MET A 415 -7.08 14.14 11.00
CA MET A 415 -7.22 12.67 11.04
C MET A 415 -8.07 12.25 12.24
N LEU A 416 -7.75 12.74 13.43
CA LEU A 416 -8.45 12.42 14.67
C LEU A 416 -9.92 12.87 14.64
N ARG A 417 -10.21 14.09 14.14
CA ARG A 417 -11.59 14.58 14.04
C ARG A 417 -12.46 13.70 13.16
N SER A 418 -11.98 13.31 11.99
CA SER A 418 -12.72 12.46 11.06
C SER A 418 -12.97 11.07 11.66
N TRP A 419 -11.95 10.45 12.23
CA TRP A 419 -12.04 9.14 12.87
C TRP A 419 -12.93 9.14 14.12
N SER A 420 -12.73 10.08 15.06
CA SER A 420 -13.51 10.19 16.29
C SER A 420 -15.00 10.45 16.01
N ARG A 421 -15.32 11.19 14.95
CA ARG A 421 -16.70 11.38 14.52
C ARG A 421 -17.35 10.05 14.14
N ARG A 422 -16.64 9.20 13.40
CA ARG A 422 -17.12 7.88 12.98
C ARG A 422 -17.29 6.95 14.19
N CYS A 423 -16.32 6.89 15.07
CA CYS A 423 -16.39 6.09 16.28
C CYS A 423 -17.57 6.47 17.19
N ARG A 424 -17.85 7.77 17.36
CA ARG A 424 -19.00 8.21 18.16
C ARG A 424 -20.36 7.89 17.54
N ARG A 425 -20.45 7.84 16.20
CA ARG A 425 -21.71 7.52 15.50
C ARG A 425 -22.01 6.02 15.46
N ALA A 426 -20.98 5.19 15.50
CA ALA A 426 -21.12 3.75 15.54
C ALA A 426 -21.11 3.27 17.00
N ALA A 427 -22.04 2.37 17.38
CA ALA A 427 -21.99 1.68 18.68
C ALA A 427 -20.85 0.66 18.64
N LEU A 428 -19.62 1.12 18.89
CA LEU A 428 -18.39 0.34 18.73
C LEU A 428 -18.09 -0.48 19.96
N ARG A 429 -17.69 -1.74 19.75
CA ARG A 429 -16.87 -2.50 20.71
C ARG A 429 -15.41 -2.23 20.38
N LEU A 430 -14.70 -1.68 21.35
CA LEU A 430 -13.29 -1.33 21.24
C LEU A 430 -12.52 -2.39 22.02
N ILE A 431 -11.69 -3.15 21.31
CA ILE A 431 -10.97 -4.29 21.87
C ILE A 431 -9.49 -4.06 21.62
N TRP A 432 -8.71 -4.22 22.65
CA TRP A 432 -7.27 -4.30 22.55
C TRP A 432 -6.82 -5.74 22.80
N SER A 433 -6.00 -6.29 21.90
CA SER A 433 -5.47 -7.65 22.03
C SER A 433 -3.95 -7.60 21.93
N THR A 434 -3.29 -8.20 22.88
CA THR A 434 -1.89 -8.56 22.74
C THR A 434 -1.82 -9.96 22.17
N PRO A 435 -1.26 -10.18 20.98
CA PRO A 435 -0.87 -11.51 20.58
C PRO A 435 0.14 -12.02 21.63
N ALA A 436 -0.15 -13.14 22.25
CA ALA A 436 0.81 -13.82 23.12
C ALA A 436 2.02 -14.20 22.24
N GLY A 437 3.07 -13.44 22.32
CA GLY A 437 4.21 -13.65 21.44
C GLY A 437 5.43 -12.94 21.91
N THR A 438 6.10 -13.58 22.84
CA THR A 438 7.52 -13.86 22.82
C THR A 438 7.75 -15.14 23.59
N ALA A 439 7.13 -16.23 23.12
CA ALA A 439 7.74 -17.52 23.33
C ALA A 439 8.88 -17.65 22.31
N PRO A 440 10.02 -18.23 22.70
CA PRO A 440 11.07 -18.51 21.74
C PRO A 440 10.51 -19.31 20.58
N ALA A 441 11.12 -19.20 19.39
CA ALA A 441 10.65 -19.68 18.09
C ALA A 441 10.40 -21.22 17.97
N SER A 442 9.83 -21.84 18.96
CA SER A 442 9.45 -23.24 19.01
C SER A 442 8.02 -23.52 19.49
N ALA A 443 7.21 -22.48 19.71
CA ALA A 443 5.82 -22.68 20.10
C ALA A 443 4.89 -22.28 18.94
N SER A 444 4.25 -23.25 18.34
CA SER A 444 3.14 -23.12 17.41
C SER A 444 2.09 -22.13 17.91
N PRO A 445 1.43 -21.34 17.05
CA PRO A 445 0.33 -20.49 17.48
C PRO A 445 -0.84 -21.39 17.95
N SER A 446 -0.90 -21.63 19.24
CA SER A 446 -2.04 -22.30 19.84
C SER A 446 -3.24 -21.38 19.80
N ARG A 447 -4.23 -21.78 19.06
CA ARG A 447 -5.65 -21.43 19.03
C ARG A 447 -6.05 -20.36 20.05
N ILE A 448 -6.28 -19.14 19.59
CA ILE A 448 -7.11 -18.18 20.33
C ILE A 448 -8.52 -18.77 20.36
N PRO A 449 -9.10 -19.07 21.53
CA PRO A 449 -10.47 -19.54 21.59
C PRO A 449 -11.38 -18.48 20.97
N ALA A 450 -12.22 -18.88 20.03
CA ALA A 450 -13.29 -18.04 19.53
C ALA A 450 -14.13 -17.60 20.76
N ALA A 451 -14.21 -16.29 20.99
CA ALA A 451 -15.06 -15.75 22.04
C ALA A 451 -16.51 -16.19 21.73
N SER A 452 -17.00 -17.17 22.49
CA SER A 452 -18.38 -17.62 22.39
C SER A 452 -19.29 -16.46 22.78
N SER A 453 -20.00 -15.92 21.82
CA SER A 453 -21.11 -15.01 22.05
C SER A 453 -22.32 -15.82 22.49
N THR A 454 -22.54 -15.97 23.78
CA THR A 454 -23.85 -16.27 24.33
C THR A 454 -24.28 -15.08 25.17
N PRO A 455 -25.40 -14.45 24.88
CA PRO A 455 -26.01 -13.48 25.79
C PRO A 455 -26.86 -14.18 26.82
N SER A 456 -26.68 -13.82 28.05
CA SER A 456 -27.71 -13.90 29.07
C SER A 456 -28.08 -12.53 29.54
#